data_4a5d7d01186cdd1d3cebcd53c8fbb520
#
_entry.id   4a5d7d01186cdd1d3cebcd53c8fbb520
#
_cell.length_a   1.000
_cell.length_b   1.000
_cell.length_c   1.000
_cell.angle_alpha   90.00
_cell.angle_beta   90.00
_cell.angle_gamma   90.00
#
_symmetry.space_group_name_H-M   'P 1'
#
loop_
_entity.id
_entity.type
_entity.pdbx_description
1 polymer ?
#
loop_
_entity_poly.entity_id
_entity_poly.type
_entity_poly.pdbx_seq_one_letter_code
_entity_poly.pdbx_strand_id
1 'polypeptide(L)'
;MEIELFSRSAGRIDLDPGEIVPVVVAPDNHSLSAILLHDAYYDLVRQHNDVIDGLAIANATSLIPLKAYAWLDQTRRLSQGEQIDSRKIKKHRSDVFRLALTLPATPGPRLPEEIRVDVTRFLESFPVTSPEWGEISRSLAATVGASVDPTEITAAIAAYFRLSPTG
;
A
#
# COMPACT_ATOMS: atom_id res chain seq x y z
N MET A 1 5.09 19.04 0.14
CA MET A 1 5.06 17.79 -0.68
C MET A 1 6.00 16.81 0.01
N GLU A 2 5.50 15.65 0.37
CA GLU A 2 6.30 14.60 0.99
C GLU A 2 6.78 13.66 -0.12
N ILE A 3 8.09 13.41 -0.19
CA ILE A 3 8.70 12.49 -1.16
C ILE A 3 9.17 11.26 -0.39
N GLU A 4 8.61 10.10 -0.73
CA GLU A 4 9.04 8.82 -0.17
C GLU A 4 10.02 8.16 -1.15
N LEU A 5 11.19 7.77 -0.67
CA LEU A 5 12.17 6.99 -1.41
C LEU A 5 12.05 5.51 -1.04
N PHE A 6 12.11 4.64 -2.04
CA PHE A 6 12.12 3.20 -1.83
C PHE A 6 13.52 2.65 -2.09
N SER A 7 14.00 1.81 -1.20
CA SER A 7 15.30 1.14 -1.33
C SER A 7 15.16 -0.35 -1.07
N ARG A 8 16.03 -1.15 -1.67
CA ARG A 8 16.13 -2.56 -1.36
C ARG A 8 16.78 -2.74 0.02
N SER A 9 16.20 -3.61 0.85
CA SER A 9 16.86 -4.05 2.08
C SER A 9 18.15 -4.78 1.69
N ALA A 10 19.30 -4.13 1.88
CA ALA A 10 20.57 -4.79 1.69
C ALA A 10 20.80 -5.72 2.87
N GLY A 11 20.94 -7.04 2.64
CA GLY A 11 21.11 -8.08 3.66
C GLY A 11 22.40 -7.97 4.53
N ARG A 12 22.90 -6.77 4.72
CA ARG A 12 24.04 -6.40 5.56
C ARG A 12 23.71 -5.41 6.68
N ILE A 13 22.49 -4.91 6.73
CA ILE A 13 22.02 -4.03 7.80
C ILE A 13 20.87 -4.77 8.47
N ASP A 14 21.02 -5.03 9.76
CA ASP A 14 20.02 -5.68 10.63
C ASP A 14 18.87 -4.68 10.91
N LEU A 15 18.19 -4.25 9.84
CA LEU A 15 17.04 -3.37 9.91
C LEU A 15 15.81 -4.15 9.46
N ASP A 16 14.74 -4.04 10.22
CA ASP A 16 13.46 -4.66 9.88
C ASP A 16 12.90 -4.04 8.57
N PRO A 17 12.35 -4.87 7.67
CA PRO A 17 11.65 -4.38 6.49
C PRO A 17 10.52 -3.42 6.87
N GLY A 18 10.43 -2.31 6.14
CA GLY A 18 9.49 -1.23 6.45
C GLY A 18 10.07 -0.16 7.38
N GLU A 19 11.29 -0.32 7.88
CA GLU A 19 11.97 0.71 8.65
C GLU A 19 12.33 1.92 7.77
N ILE A 20 12.06 3.11 8.29
CA ILE A 20 12.40 4.36 7.63
C ILE A 20 13.82 4.74 8.05
N VAL A 21 14.75 4.62 7.11
CA VAL A 21 16.15 5.01 7.35
C VAL A 21 16.39 6.43 6.88
N PRO A 22 16.90 7.32 7.73
CA PRO A 22 17.33 8.65 7.29
C PRO A 22 18.49 8.54 6.32
N VAL A 23 18.34 9.08 5.12
CA VAL A 23 19.45 9.23 4.17
C VAL A 23 20.00 10.64 4.32
N VAL A 24 21.23 10.77 4.82
CA VAL A 24 21.91 12.05 4.91
C VAL A 24 22.45 12.43 3.53
N VAL A 25 21.85 13.42 2.89
CA VAL A 25 22.20 13.86 1.53
C VAL A 25 23.19 15.01 1.52
N ALA A 26 23.26 15.82 2.57
CA ALA A 26 24.26 16.90 2.77
C ALA A 26 24.23 17.43 4.22
N PRO A 27 25.31 18.09 4.70
CA PRO A 27 25.42 18.55 6.09
C PRO A 27 24.37 19.56 6.53
N ASP A 28 23.69 20.24 5.62
CA ASP A 28 22.87 21.42 5.97
C ASP A 28 21.41 21.38 5.51
N ASN A 29 20.90 20.33 4.85
CA ASN A 29 19.50 20.34 4.42
C ASN A 29 18.88 18.97 4.21
N HIS A 30 17.73 18.75 4.87
CA HIS A 30 16.66 17.80 4.60
C HIS A 30 17.05 16.33 4.61
N SER A 31 16.69 15.64 5.68
CA SER A 31 16.72 14.18 5.73
C SER A 31 15.73 13.61 4.71
N LEU A 32 16.24 12.98 3.66
CA LEU A 32 15.47 12.07 2.85
C LEU A 32 15.31 10.76 3.63
N SER A 33 14.09 10.25 3.71
CA SER A 33 13.84 8.96 4.33
C SER A 33 13.65 7.92 3.24
N ALA A 34 14.37 6.80 3.34
CA ALA A 34 14.17 5.65 2.46
C ALA A 34 13.41 4.57 3.20
N ILE A 35 12.37 4.04 2.56
CA ILE A 35 11.63 2.89 3.06
C ILE A 35 12.33 1.64 2.52
N LEU A 36 12.82 0.79 3.43
CA LEU A 36 13.41 -0.48 3.06
C LEU A 36 12.31 -1.49 2.72
N LEU A 37 12.42 -2.09 1.54
CA LEU A 37 11.46 -3.04 1.04
C LEU A 37 12.09 -4.44 0.94
N HIS A 38 11.29 -5.48 1.20
CA HIS A 38 11.59 -6.83 0.78
C HIS A 38 11.81 -6.90 -0.73
N ASP A 39 12.62 -7.82 -1.19
CA ASP A 39 13.00 -7.93 -2.61
C ASP A 39 11.80 -7.96 -3.55
N ALA A 40 10.77 -8.73 -3.25
CA ALA A 40 9.58 -8.82 -4.10
C ALA A 40 8.83 -7.49 -4.21
N TYR A 41 8.69 -6.75 -3.11
CA TYR A 41 8.05 -5.43 -3.13
C TYR A 41 8.90 -4.39 -3.84
N TYR A 42 10.22 -4.45 -3.67
CA TYR A 42 11.15 -3.58 -4.39
C TYR A 42 11.07 -3.82 -5.90
N ASP A 43 11.07 -5.09 -6.32
CA ASP A 43 10.97 -5.45 -7.73
C ASP A 43 9.60 -5.08 -8.31
N LEU A 44 8.52 -5.21 -7.54
CA LEU A 44 7.19 -4.75 -7.94
C LEU A 44 7.17 -3.24 -8.22
N VAL A 45 7.76 -2.42 -7.33
CA VAL A 45 7.85 -0.96 -7.52
C VAL A 45 8.69 -0.62 -8.75
N ARG A 46 9.80 -1.33 -8.95
CA ARG A 46 10.66 -1.12 -10.14
C ARG A 46 9.97 -1.45 -11.45
N GLN A 47 9.11 -2.45 -11.47
CA GLN A 47 8.40 -2.90 -12.68
C GLN A 47 7.14 -2.07 -12.95
N HIS A 48 6.53 -1.49 -11.92
CA HIS A 48 5.24 -0.80 -11.99
C HIS A 48 5.37 0.63 -11.46
N ASN A 49 5.95 1.47 -12.29
CA ASN A 49 6.07 2.91 -12.07
C ASN A 49 5.78 3.67 -13.36
N ASP A 50 5.45 4.93 -13.21
CA ASP A 50 5.30 5.87 -14.32
C ASP A 50 6.52 6.80 -14.35
N VAL A 51 6.95 7.20 -15.54
CA VAL A 51 8.03 8.17 -15.68
C VAL A 51 7.43 9.53 -16.00
N ILE A 52 7.55 10.46 -15.07
CA ILE A 52 7.06 11.84 -15.20
C ILE A 52 8.26 12.77 -15.04
N ASP A 53 8.55 13.56 -16.05
CA ASP A 53 9.69 14.50 -16.07
C ASP A 53 11.03 13.83 -15.71
N GLY A 54 11.23 12.59 -16.17
CA GLY A 54 12.45 11.83 -15.93
C GLY A 54 12.53 11.16 -14.55
N LEU A 55 11.51 11.30 -13.71
CA LEU A 55 11.42 10.67 -12.39
C LEU A 55 10.51 9.43 -12.45
N ALA A 56 10.99 8.31 -11.91
CA ALA A 56 10.18 7.11 -11.75
C ALA A 56 9.28 7.27 -10.50
N ILE A 57 7.97 7.24 -10.71
CA ILE A 57 6.96 7.42 -9.67
C ILE A 57 6.14 6.14 -9.55
N ALA A 58 6.09 5.54 -8.36
CA ALA A 58 5.28 4.36 -8.11
C ALA A 58 3.80 4.64 -8.43
N ASN A 59 3.18 3.76 -9.19
CA ASN A 59 1.77 3.89 -9.59
C ASN A 59 0.84 3.00 -8.74
N ALA A 60 -0.47 3.04 -9.00
CA ALA A 60 -1.45 2.30 -8.22
C ALA A 60 -1.18 0.79 -8.19
N THR A 61 -0.61 0.21 -9.25
CA THR A 61 -0.28 -1.23 -9.33
C THR A 61 0.73 -1.65 -8.25
N SER A 62 1.72 -0.82 -7.96
CA SER A 62 2.71 -1.09 -6.92
C SER A 62 2.30 -0.52 -5.56
N LEU A 63 1.62 0.63 -5.52
CA LEU A 63 1.25 1.28 -4.26
C LEU A 63 0.15 0.54 -3.50
N ILE A 64 -0.84 -0.05 -4.17
CA ILE A 64 -1.91 -0.81 -3.51
C ILE A 64 -1.34 -1.96 -2.66
N PRO A 65 -0.50 -2.87 -3.20
CA PRO A 65 0.12 -3.92 -2.39
C PRO A 65 0.98 -3.37 -1.25
N LEU A 66 1.77 -2.32 -1.49
CA LEU A 66 2.60 -1.71 -0.46
C LEU A 66 1.78 -1.15 0.70
N LYS A 67 0.67 -0.45 0.42
CA LYS A 67 -0.21 0.11 1.45
C LYS A 67 -0.99 -0.98 2.17
N ALA A 68 -1.36 -2.06 1.49
CA ALA A 68 -1.96 -3.24 2.11
C ALA A 68 -0.99 -3.91 3.09
N TYR A 69 0.24 -4.16 2.66
CA TYR A 69 1.30 -4.68 3.53
C TYR A 69 1.56 -3.78 4.75
N ALA A 70 1.73 -2.48 4.54
CA ALA A 70 1.97 -1.53 5.63
C ALA A 70 0.81 -1.52 6.65
N TRP A 71 -0.43 -1.66 6.19
CA TRP A 71 -1.59 -1.77 7.06
C TRP A 71 -1.55 -3.07 7.88
N LEU A 72 -1.28 -4.21 7.24
CA LEU A 72 -1.17 -5.53 7.88
C LEU A 72 -0.07 -5.53 8.94
N ASP A 73 1.13 -5.05 8.59
CA ASP A 73 2.28 -5.01 9.49
C ASP A 73 2.01 -4.12 10.70
N GLN A 74 1.55 -2.88 10.48
CA GLN A 74 1.27 -1.96 11.59
C GLN A 74 0.13 -2.47 12.48
N THR A 75 -0.90 -3.11 11.92
CA THR A 75 -1.99 -3.71 12.70
C THR A 75 -1.48 -4.87 13.55
N ARG A 76 -0.62 -5.72 13.00
CA ARG A 76 0.05 -6.82 13.72
C ARG A 76 0.90 -6.27 14.87
N ARG A 77 1.76 -5.29 14.61
CA ARG A 77 2.64 -4.69 15.61
C ARG A 77 1.84 -4.01 16.72
N LEU A 78 0.77 -3.30 16.37
CA LEU A 78 -0.15 -2.73 17.37
C LEU A 78 -0.77 -3.82 18.27
N SER A 79 -1.18 -4.95 17.70
CA SER A 79 -1.73 -6.09 18.47
C SER A 79 -0.68 -6.76 19.37
N GLN A 80 0.60 -6.59 19.08
CA GLN A 80 1.74 -7.05 19.89
C GLN A 80 2.15 -6.05 20.98
N GLY A 81 1.42 -4.93 21.10
CA GLY A 81 1.64 -3.91 22.13
C GLY A 81 2.62 -2.81 21.76
N GLU A 82 3.05 -2.75 20.50
CA GLU A 82 3.86 -1.62 20.03
C GLU A 82 3.06 -0.33 19.97
N GLN A 83 3.72 0.80 20.22
CA GLN A 83 3.11 2.11 20.10
C GLN A 83 3.07 2.56 18.63
N ILE A 84 1.97 2.29 17.96
CA ILE A 84 1.74 2.69 16.57
C ILE A 84 0.66 3.78 16.52
N ASP A 85 0.90 4.84 15.77
CA ASP A 85 -0.11 5.87 15.52
C ASP A 85 -1.26 5.29 14.69
N SER A 86 -2.43 5.13 15.31
CA SER A 86 -3.63 4.59 14.66
C SER A 86 -4.06 5.39 13.43
N ARG A 87 -3.70 6.67 13.34
CA ARG A 87 -3.97 7.50 12.15
C ARG A 87 -3.19 7.02 10.94
N LYS A 88 -1.96 6.52 11.13
CA LYS A 88 -1.15 5.95 10.05
C LYS A 88 -1.79 4.66 9.52
N ILE A 89 -2.25 3.79 10.41
CA ILE A 89 -2.97 2.55 10.04
C ILE A 89 -4.21 2.89 9.20
N LYS A 90 -5.04 3.82 9.68
CA LYS A 90 -6.23 4.29 8.96
C LYS A 90 -5.89 4.93 7.61
N LYS A 91 -4.79 5.69 7.54
CA LYS A 91 -4.30 6.27 6.28
C LYS A 91 -3.98 5.19 5.26
N HIS A 92 -3.18 4.17 5.63
CA HIS A 92 -2.82 3.09 4.71
C HIS A 92 -4.05 2.36 4.18
N ARG A 93 -5.01 2.02 5.05
CA ARG A 93 -6.30 1.44 4.65
C ARG A 93 -7.02 2.30 3.61
N SER A 94 -7.20 3.58 3.93
CA SER A 94 -7.92 4.50 3.05
C SER A 94 -7.19 4.72 1.72
N ASP A 95 -5.87 4.71 1.73
CA ASP A 95 -5.06 4.87 0.53
C ASP A 95 -5.23 3.69 -0.42
N VAL A 96 -5.32 2.44 0.08
CA VAL A 96 -5.58 1.26 -0.76
C VAL A 96 -6.88 1.45 -1.56
N PHE A 97 -7.98 1.77 -0.88
CA PHE A 97 -9.27 1.92 -1.56
C PHE A 97 -9.33 3.19 -2.44
N ARG A 98 -8.63 4.26 -2.07
CA ARG A 98 -8.54 5.46 -2.91
C ARG A 98 -7.78 5.18 -4.20
N LEU A 99 -6.65 4.48 -4.12
CA LEU A 99 -5.87 4.08 -5.30
C LEU A 99 -6.65 3.10 -6.19
N ALA A 100 -7.49 2.25 -5.60
CA ALA A 100 -8.33 1.33 -6.37
C ALA A 100 -9.27 2.04 -7.34
N LEU A 101 -9.70 3.27 -7.03
CA LEU A 101 -10.53 4.09 -7.92
C LEU A 101 -9.79 4.54 -9.20
N THR A 102 -8.48 4.44 -9.23
CA THR A 102 -7.65 4.80 -10.39
C THR A 102 -7.22 3.59 -11.22
N LEU A 103 -7.59 2.38 -10.80
CA LEU A 103 -7.24 1.16 -11.53
C LEU A 103 -7.99 1.10 -12.87
N PRO A 104 -7.31 0.72 -13.95
CA PRO A 104 -7.98 0.49 -15.23
C PRO A 104 -8.89 -0.74 -15.14
N ALA A 105 -9.93 -0.79 -15.97
CA ALA A 105 -10.83 -1.94 -16.07
C ALA A 105 -10.16 -3.21 -16.63
N THR A 106 -9.01 -3.06 -17.29
CA THR A 106 -8.23 -4.18 -17.80
C THR A 106 -7.47 -4.88 -16.68
N PRO A 107 -7.37 -6.21 -16.68
CA PRO A 107 -6.60 -6.93 -15.68
C PRO A 107 -5.13 -6.49 -15.65
N GLY A 108 -4.61 -6.25 -14.46
CA GLY A 108 -3.23 -5.92 -14.20
C GLY A 108 -2.30 -7.15 -14.18
N PRO A 109 -1.09 -7.01 -13.62
CA PRO A 109 -0.13 -8.09 -13.53
C PRO A 109 -0.58 -9.16 -12.53
N ARG A 110 -0.04 -10.37 -12.69
CA ARG A 110 -0.06 -11.36 -11.60
C ARG A 110 0.96 -10.95 -10.56
N LEU A 111 0.53 -10.86 -9.32
CA LEU A 111 1.41 -10.60 -8.20
C LEU A 111 2.25 -11.83 -7.84
N PRO A 112 3.51 -11.67 -7.39
CA PRO A 112 4.24 -12.71 -6.68
C PRO A 112 3.41 -13.28 -5.53
N GLU A 113 3.59 -14.57 -5.22
CA GLU A 113 2.73 -15.27 -4.27
C GLU A 113 2.64 -14.59 -2.90
N GLU A 114 3.76 -14.16 -2.35
CA GLU A 114 3.80 -13.49 -1.06
C GLU A 114 2.98 -12.19 -1.06
N ILE A 115 3.11 -11.37 -2.10
CA ILE A 115 2.36 -10.12 -2.26
C ILE A 115 0.87 -10.41 -2.48
N ARG A 116 0.56 -11.44 -3.25
CA ARG A 116 -0.80 -11.90 -3.48
C ARG A 116 -1.49 -12.28 -2.17
N VAL A 117 -0.80 -13.02 -1.32
CA VAL A 117 -1.28 -13.41 0.02
C VAL A 117 -1.57 -12.18 0.86
N ASP A 118 -0.69 -11.19 0.87
CA ASP A 118 -0.88 -9.97 1.66
C ASP A 118 -2.08 -9.17 1.17
N VAL A 119 -2.23 -8.96 -0.15
CA VAL A 119 -3.39 -8.24 -0.69
C VAL A 119 -4.70 -8.99 -0.40
N THR A 120 -4.70 -10.32 -0.51
CA THR A 120 -5.86 -11.14 -0.18
C THR A 120 -6.23 -10.98 1.30
N ARG A 121 -5.29 -11.13 2.22
CA ARG A 121 -5.52 -10.94 3.67
C ARG A 121 -6.03 -9.54 4.01
N PHE A 122 -5.50 -8.53 3.32
CA PHE A 122 -5.99 -7.17 3.49
C PHE A 122 -7.48 -7.08 3.11
N LEU A 123 -7.88 -7.60 1.95
CA LEU A 123 -9.28 -7.57 1.51
C LEU A 123 -10.19 -8.39 2.44
N GLU A 124 -9.75 -9.54 2.91
CA GLU A 124 -10.46 -10.38 3.89
C GLU A 124 -10.71 -9.67 5.22
N SER A 125 -9.84 -8.73 5.59
CA SER A 125 -10.01 -7.92 6.80
C SER A 125 -11.18 -6.93 6.70
N PHE A 126 -11.71 -6.69 5.48
CA PHE A 126 -12.80 -5.75 5.22
C PHE A 126 -13.97 -6.43 4.49
N PRO A 127 -14.61 -7.45 5.11
CA PRO A 127 -15.85 -7.99 4.54
C PRO A 127 -16.89 -6.88 4.36
N VAL A 128 -17.81 -7.04 3.43
CA VAL A 128 -18.82 -6.01 3.12
C VAL A 128 -19.67 -5.60 4.33
N THR A 129 -19.73 -6.47 5.34
CA THR A 129 -20.40 -6.22 6.63
C THR A 129 -19.54 -5.50 7.66
N SER A 130 -18.26 -5.20 7.34
CA SER A 130 -17.36 -4.53 8.28
C SER A 130 -17.89 -3.14 8.67
N PRO A 131 -17.93 -2.80 9.98
CA PRO A 131 -18.36 -1.49 10.44
C PRO A 131 -17.43 -0.35 9.97
N GLU A 132 -16.22 -0.68 9.54
CA GLU A 132 -15.24 0.29 9.08
C GLU A 132 -15.62 0.94 7.74
N TRP A 133 -16.51 0.31 6.97
CA TRP A 133 -16.97 0.85 5.69
C TRP A 133 -17.63 2.22 5.81
N GLY A 134 -18.25 2.52 6.95
CA GLY A 134 -18.82 3.85 7.20
C GLY A 134 -17.75 4.96 7.20
N GLU A 135 -16.54 4.68 7.70
CA GLU A 135 -15.42 5.63 7.69
C GLU A 135 -14.72 5.64 6.32
N ILE A 136 -14.50 4.46 5.74
CA ILE A 136 -13.86 4.31 4.42
C ILE A 136 -14.69 5.05 3.36
N SER A 137 -16.00 4.78 3.26
CA SER A 137 -16.88 5.39 2.26
C SER A 137 -16.94 6.91 2.39
N ARG A 138 -16.97 7.45 3.61
CA ARG A 138 -16.90 8.91 3.82
C ARG A 138 -15.58 9.51 3.31
N SER A 139 -14.46 8.82 3.55
CA SER A 139 -13.15 9.24 3.06
C SER A 139 -13.07 9.22 1.53
N LEU A 140 -13.65 8.21 0.90
CA LEU A 140 -13.70 8.08 -0.56
C LEU A 140 -14.64 9.12 -1.18
N ALA A 141 -15.82 9.31 -0.61
CA ALA A 141 -16.79 10.30 -1.07
C ALA A 141 -16.21 11.72 -1.07
N ALA A 142 -15.39 12.07 -0.07
CA ALA A 142 -14.68 13.34 -0.02
C ALA A 142 -13.67 13.51 -1.18
N THR A 143 -13.21 12.40 -1.79
CA THR A 143 -12.23 12.41 -2.87
C THR A 143 -12.91 12.46 -4.26
N VAL A 144 -13.96 11.66 -4.45
CA VAL A 144 -14.60 11.48 -5.76
C VAL A 144 -15.98 12.14 -5.87
N GLY A 145 -16.49 12.70 -4.78
CA GLY A 145 -17.80 13.37 -4.77
C GLY A 145 -19.02 12.42 -4.88
N ALA A 146 -18.79 11.10 -4.77
CA ALA A 146 -19.84 10.08 -4.93
C ALA A 146 -19.67 8.97 -3.88
N SER A 147 -20.77 8.27 -3.58
CA SER A 147 -20.73 7.07 -2.75
C SER A 147 -20.06 5.93 -3.51
N VAL A 148 -19.23 5.17 -2.81
CA VAL A 148 -18.54 3.99 -3.35
C VAL A 148 -19.08 2.74 -2.68
N ASP A 149 -19.51 1.75 -3.49
CA ASP A 149 -19.98 0.47 -2.99
C ASP A 149 -18.80 -0.40 -2.52
N PRO A 150 -18.81 -0.90 -1.27
CA PRO A 150 -17.78 -1.80 -0.77
C PRO A 150 -17.56 -3.03 -1.62
N THR A 151 -18.61 -3.62 -2.15
CA THR A 151 -18.54 -4.84 -2.98
C THR A 151 -17.83 -4.54 -4.30
N GLU A 152 -18.20 -3.43 -4.94
CA GLU A 152 -17.61 -3.04 -6.23
C GLU A 152 -16.12 -2.74 -6.11
N ILE A 153 -15.70 -1.99 -5.09
CA ILE A 153 -14.29 -1.59 -4.94
C ILE A 153 -13.40 -2.78 -4.56
N THR A 154 -13.88 -3.68 -3.70
CA THR A 154 -13.11 -4.89 -3.35
C THR A 154 -13.03 -5.84 -4.54
N ALA A 155 -14.12 -6.02 -5.29
CA ALA A 155 -14.14 -6.81 -6.52
C ALA A 155 -13.21 -6.23 -7.60
N ALA A 156 -13.15 -4.90 -7.73
CA ALA A 156 -12.24 -4.25 -8.67
C ALA A 156 -10.76 -4.55 -8.37
N ILE A 157 -10.36 -4.49 -7.09
CA ILE A 157 -8.99 -4.85 -6.69
C ILE A 157 -8.73 -6.33 -6.97
N ALA A 158 -9.66 -7.22 -6.59
CA ALA A 158 -9.51 -8.65 -6.78
C ALA A 158 -9.42 -9.01 -8.27
N ALA A 159 -10.26 -8.42 -9.12
CA ALA A 159 -10.24 -8.63 -10.56
C ALA A 159 -8.94 -8.11 -11.20
N TYR A 160 -8.51 -6.90 -10.81
CA TYR A 160 -7.29 -6.30 -11.34
C TYR A 160 -6.06 -7.17 -11.08
N PHE A 161 -5.86 -7.63 -9.86
CA PHE A 161 -4.72 -8.47 -9.48
C PHE A 161 -4.96 -9.97 -9.68
N ARG A 162 -6.10 -10.36 -10.26
CA ARG A 162 -6.48 -11.76 -10.51
C ARG A 162 -6.38 -12.60 -9.25
N LEU A 163 -6.87 -12.05 -8.14
CA LEU A 163 -6.97 -12.79 -6.90
C LEU A 163 -8.09 -13.83 -7.03
N SER A 164 -7.81 -15.07 -6.66
CA SER A 164 -8.86 -16.09 -6.62
C SER A 164 -9.88 -15.69 -5.55
N PRO A 165 -11.19 -15.87 -5.79
CA PRO A 165 -12.15 -15.70 -4.71
C PRO A 165 -11.78 -16.70 -3.61
N THR A 166 -11.70 -16.21 -2.38
CA THR A 166 -11.58 -17.08 -1.20
C THR A 166 -12.89 -17.86 -1.09
N GLY A 167 -12.79 -19.18 -1.27
CA GLY A 167 -13.95 -20.09 -1.21
C GLY A 167 -14.51 -20.20 0.20
#